data_a48f6f43f371591c42a0c36dd592f496
#
_entry.id   a48f6f43f371591c42a0c36dd592f496
#
_cell.length_a   1.000
_cell.length_b   1.000
_cell.length_c   1.000
_cell.angle_alpha   90.00
_cell.angle_beta   90.00
_cell.angle_gamma   90.00
#
_symmetry.space_group_name_H-M   'P 1'
#
loop_
_entity.id
_entity.type
_entity.pdbx_description
1 polymer ?
#
loop_
_entity_poly.entity_id
_entity_poly.type
_entity_poly.pdbx_seq_one_letter_code
_entity_poly.pdbx_strand_id
1 'polypeptide(L)'
;MAKLEKRFAQDFLSAQKQLAKALEPFAQDVSANEDEVTVIDGLNNQPIVEEQKKEPAKKEKKAKKGKFIPPTAQDFYTVAKRITQAPEQTDLPALLTQEANQLAALLTDNGLLPAGQVAFTVKPLPQYYAYTQSDLFLPPFGNNARSDFFIRLPFGNRRAQAEQLVRDYNTPTRKLLTAQELVPGRFYQTAKTAGLSAARRFYPAQSMADGWNEYALKLASEAGYIVTDDELLFLAWHNYRRAAAALVDMRLQSRQYSYNDAMDFLVGENGFTQEDAEALIKESALNPGKAVGYAAGLDALESARAKYTKKLGKKFSLADFHTKVLKAGNVSPNELAEELERLYK
;
A
#
# COMPACT_ATOMS: atom_id res chain seq x y z
N MET A 1 -2.80 -0.91 -25.71
CA MET A 1 -2.94 0.34 -24.93
C MET A 1 -4.37 0.54 -24.42
N ALA A 2 -5.38 0.83 -25.25
CA ALA A 2 -6.75 1.15 -24.78
C ALA A 2 -7.40 0.12 -23.84
N LYS A 3 -7.15 -1.18 -24.03
CA LYS A 3 -7.66 -2.24 -23.12
C LYS A 3 -7.00 -2.18 -21.73
N LEU A 4 -5.71 -1.88 -21.68
CA LEU A 4 -4.93 -1.76 -20.47
C LEU A 4 -5.36 -0.50 -19.69
N GLU A 5 -5.49 0.61 -20.38
CA GLU A 5 -5.99 1.86 -19.80
C GLU A 5 -7.37 1.71 -19.17
N LYS A 6 -8.31 1.09 -19.90
CA LYS A 6 -9.65 0.81 -19.38
C LYS A 6 -9.60 -0.01 -18.10
N ARG A 7 -8.68 -0.97 -18.01
CA ARG A 7 -8.50 -1.79 -16.81
C ARG A 7 -8.01 -0.93 -15.64
N PHE A 8 -6.93 -0.17 -15.79
CA PHE A 8 -6.41 0.68 -14.71
C PHE A 8 -7.40 1.76 -14.27
N ALA A 9 -8.19 2.31 -15.21
CA ALA A 9 -9.28 3.20 -14.84
C ALA A 9 -10.36 2.49 -14.00
N GLN A 10 -10.69 1.22 -14.30
CA GLN A 10 -11.59 0.41 -13.49
C GLN A 10 -11.01 0.07 -12.12
N ASP A 11 -9.72 -0.27 -12.04
CA ASP A 11 -9.03 -0.54 -10.78
C ASP A 11 -9.02 0.71 -9.89
N PHE A 12 -8.77 1.88 -10.47
CA PHE A 12 -8.85 3.16 -9.77
C PHE A 12 -10.25 3.44 -9.22
N LEU A 13 -11.30 3.28 -10.03
CA LEU A 13 -12.68 3.44 -9.56
C LEU A 13 -13.07 2.41 -8.49
N SER A 14 -12.54 1.20 -8.57
CA SER A 14 -12.74 0.18 -7.53
C SER A 14 -12.07 0.57 -6.22
N ALA A 15 -10.83 1.05 -6.27
CA ALA A 15 -10.09 1.53 -5.10
C ALA A 15 -10.76 2.76 -4.48
N GLN A 16 -11.29 3.68 -5.29
CA GLN A 16 -12.06 4.83 -4.83
C GLN A 16 -13.33 4.41 -4.07
N LYS A 17 -14.04 3.36 -4.53
CA LYS A 17 -15.20 2.82 -3.82
C LYS A 17 -14.79 2.15 -2.50
N GLN A 18 -13.64 1.49 -2.45
CA GLN A 18 -13.10 0.92 -1.22
C GLN A 18 -12.76 2.01 -0.21
N LEU A 19 -12.15 3.10 -0.66
CA LEU A 19 -11.87 4.26 0.18
C LEU A 19 -13.17 4.90 0.69
N ALA A 20 -14.19 5.06 -0.15
CA ALA A 20 -15.51 5.55 0.26
C ALA A 20 -16.09 4.71 1.40
N LYS A 21 -16.08 3.38 1.25
CA LYS A 21 -16.58 2.46 2.27
C LYS A 21 -15.77 2.55 3.56
N ALA A 22 -14.46 2.66 3.48
CA ALA A 22 -13.57 2.78 4.64
C ALA A 22 -13.70 4.12 5.36
N LEU A 23 -14.22 5.16 4.70
CA LEU A 23 -14.50 6.48 5.28
C LEU A 23 -15.88 6.55 5.97
N GLU A 24 -16.79 5.59 5.73
CA GLU A 24 -18.14 5.61 6.33
C GLU A 24 -18.11 5.75 7.87
N PRO A 25 -17.26 5.04 8.64
CA PRO A 25 -17.17 5.22 10.09
C PRO A 25 -16.76 6.63 10.54
N PHE A 26 -16.14 7.40 9.64
CA PHE A 26 -15.58 8.74 9.90
C PHE A 26 -16.40 9.87 9.25
N ALA A 27 -17.64 9.60 8.84
CA ALA A 27 -18.47 10.56 8.10
C ALA A 27 -18.66 11.91 8.81
N GLN A 28 -18.69 11.92 10.15
CA GLN A 28 -18.82 13.17 10.92
C GLN A 28 -17.56 14.05 10.84
N ASP A 29 -16.38 13.44 10.65
CA ASP A 29 -15.11 14.16 10.58
C ASP A 29 -14.87 14.75 9.19
N VAL A 30 -15.34 14.06 8.16
CA VAL A 30 -15.29 14.55 6.78
C VAL A 30 -16.24 15.74 6.63
N SER A 31 -17.46 15.67 7.17
CA SER A 31 -18.44 16.77 7.09
C SER A 31 -18.06 18.01 7.88
N ALA A 32 -17.35 17.87 9.00
CA ALA A 32 -16.89 19.01 9.80
C ALA A 32 -15.84 19.87 9.07
N ASN A 33 -15.14 19.32 8.08
CA ASN A 33 -14.14 20.05 7.32
C ASN A 33 -14.74 20.86 6.15
N GLU A 34 -15.98 20.56 5.72
CA GLU A 34 -16.69 21.34 4.70
C GLU A 34 -17.13 22.72 5.22
N ASP A 35 -17.28 22.85 6.55
CA ASP A 35 -17.66 24.11 7.21
C ASP A 35 -16.46 25.04 7.48
N GLU A 36 -15.21 24.57 7.34
CA GLU A 36 -13.97 25.32 7.61
C GLU A 36 -13.23 25.81 6.35
N VAL A 37 -13.86 25.88 5.18
CA VAL A 37 -13.23 26.47 4.00
C VAL A 37 -13.15 27.98 4.16
N THR A 38 -12.14 28.47 4.85
CA THR A 38 -11.75 29.88 4.84
C THR A 38 -11.15 30.20 3.46
N VAL A 39 -11.87 30.98 2.68
CA VAL A 39 -11.34 31.59 1.45
C VAL A 39 -10.22 32.55 1.86
N ILE A 40 -8.98 32.18 1.62
CA ILE A 40 -7.83 33.06 1.79
C ILE A 40 -7.76 33.94 0.54
N ASP A 41 -8.15 35.20 0.66
CA ASP A 41 -7.93 36.19 -0.39
C ASP A 41 -6.42 36.54 -0.43
N GLY A 42 -5.83 36.35 -1.60
CA GLY A 42 -4.36 36.31 -1.81
C GLY A 42 -3.62 37.63 -1.72
N LEU A 43 -4.17 38.69 -1.15
CA LEU A 43 -3.57 40.03 -1.14
C LEU A 43 -3.54 40.78 0.22
N ASN A 44 -4.22 40.29 1.24
CA ASN A 44 -4.17 40.98 2.55
C ASN A 44 -4.43 40.05 3.73
N ASN A 45 -3.50 39.41 4.25
CA ASN A 45 -3.42 38.55 5.46
C ASN A 45 -4.40 38.88 6.64
N GLN A 46 -5.67 39.18 6.37
CA GLN A 46 -6.71 39.36 7.38
C GLN A 46 -7.94 38.51 7.05
N PRO A 47 -8.50 37.78 8.01
CA PRO A 47 -9.72 36.98 7.80
C PRO A 47 -10.94 37.93 7.65
N ILE A 48 -11.69 37.75 6.56
CA ILE A 48 -12.99 38.42 6.41
C ILE A 48 -14.03 37.51 7.09
N VAL A 49 -14.61 37.99 8.17
CA VAL A 49 -15.77 37.37 8.82
C VAL A 49 -17.02 37.90 8.12
N GLU A 50 -17.63 37.13 7.24
CA GLU A 50 -18.98 37.42 6.75
C GLU A 50 -20.01 36.90 7.76
N GLU A 51 -20.76 37.82 8.35
CA GLU A 51 -21.96 37.51 9.14
C GLU A 51 -23.04 36.87 8.24
N GLN A 52 -23.29 35.61 8.39
CA GLN A 52 -24.43 34.93 7.75
C GLN A 52 -25.74 35.31 8.43
N LYS A 53 -26.61 36.01 7.68
CA LYS A 53 -28.01 36.22 8.05
C LYS A 53 -28.74 34.87 8.08
N LYS A 54 -29.25 34.50 9.26
CA LYS A 54 -30.15 33.36 9.45
C LYS A 54 -31.44 33.55 8.68
N GLU A 55 -31.67 32.75 7.64
CA GLU A 55 -32.98 32.52 7.06
C GLU A 55 -33.78 31.45 7.80
N PRO A 56 -35.13 31.55 7.89
CA PRO A 56 -35.94 30.67 8.71
C PRO A 56 -36.10 29.28 8.08
N ALA A 57 -36.08 28.27 8.92
CA ALA A 57 -36.23 26.85 8.63
C ALA A 57 -37.38 26.52 7.68
N LYS A 58 -37.10 26.03 6.48
CA LYS A 58 -38.05 25.40 5.56
C LYS A 58 -38.11 23.89 5.79
N LYS A 59 -39.36 23.41 5.88
CA LYS A 59 -39.80 22.01 6.09
C LYS A 59 -38.99 20.99 5.29
N GLU A 60 -38.60 19.90 5.96
CA GLU A 60 -38.01 18.69 5.43
C GLU A 60 -38.76 18.15 4.20
N LYS A 61 -38.17 18.29 3.04
CA LYS A 61 -38.52 17.50 1.86
C LYS A 61 -37.67 16.22 1.89
N LYS A 62 -38.35 15.05 1.79
CA LYS A 62 -37.74 13.73 1.65
C LYS A 62 -36.52 13.79 0.75
N ALA A 63 -35.34 13.42 1.30
CA ALA A 63 -34.07 13.41 0.60
C ALA A 63 -34.19 12.52 -0.66
N LYS A 64 -34.04 13.13 -1.83
CA LYS A 64 -33.73 12.40 -3.08
C LYS A 64 -32.40 11.70 -2.80
N LYS A 65 -32.30 10.41 -3.16
CA LYS A 65 -31.03 9.66 -3.11
C LYS A 65 -29.95 10.56 -3.71
N GLY A 66 -29.06 11.08 -2.85
CA GLY A 66 -28.00 11.99 -3.26
C GLY A 66 -27.14 11.34 -4.33
N LYS A 67 -26.69 12.11 -5.30
CA LYS A 67 -25.71 11.67 -6.28
C LYS A 67 -24.47 11.26 -5.48
N PHE A 68 -23.98 10.02 -5.68
CA PHE A 68 -22.73 9.56 -5.05
C PHE A 68 -21.61 10.53 -5.44
N ILE A 69 -21.03 11.20 -4.45
CA ILE A 69 -19.84 12.03 -4.60
C ILE A 69 -18.67 11.11 -4.25
N PRO A 70 -17.77 10.82 -5.20
CA PRO A 70 -16.64 9.95 -4.91
C PRO A 70 -15.71 10.63 -3.90
N PRO A 71 -15.17 9.90 -2.90
CA PRO A 71 -14.21 10.44 -1.95
C PRO A 71 -12.92 10.81 -2.66
N THR A 72 -12.25 11.81 -2.11
CA THR A 72 -10.96 12.30 -2.56
C THR A 72 -9.86 11.96 -1.57
N ALA A 73 -8.62 12.19 -1.95
CA ALA A 73 -7.48 12.09 -1.05
C ALA A 73 -7.60 13.06 0.15
N GLN A 74 -8.24 14.22 -0.04
CA GLN A 74 -8.46 15.21 1.02
C GLN A 74 -9.30 14.64 2.18
N ASP A 75 -10.29 13.81 1.89
CA ASP A 75 -11.13 13.18 2.92
C ASP A 75 -10.27 12.25 3.80
N PHE A 76 -9.37 11.46 3.19
CA PHE A 76 -8.42 10.65 3.92
C PHE A 76 -7.49 11.50 4.80
N TYR A 77 -6.89 12.56 4.24
CA TYR A 77 -5.97 13.43 5.01
C TYR A 77 -6.67 14.08 6.22
N THR A 78 -7.93 14.44 6.08
CA THR A 78 -8.74 15.01 7.16
C THR A 78 -8.86 14.03 8.33
N VAL A 79 -9.21 12.78 8.06
CA VAL A 79 -9.31 11.73 9.08
C VAL A 79 -7.94 11.35 9.64
N ALA A 80 -6.94 11.19 8.78
CA ALA A 80 -5.59 10.79 9.19
C ALA A 80 -4.92 11.77 10.16
N LYS A 81 -5.25 13.07 10.08
CA LYS A 81 -4.76 14.10 11.05
C LYS A 81 -5.15 13.81 12.50
N ARG A 82 -6.21 13.01 12.74
CA ARG A 82 -6.65 12.64 14.08
C ARG A 82 -5.76 11.58 14.71
N ILE A 83 -5.04 10.81 13.92
CA ILE A 83 -4.15 9.76 14.38
C ILE A 83 -2.86 10.43 14.85
N THR A 84 -2.83 10.77 16.14
CA THR A 84 -1.72 11.52 16.77
C THR A 84 -0.84 10.65 17.65
N GLN A 85 -1.15 9.36 17.79
CA GLN A 85 -0.42 8.47 18.68
C GLN A 85 0.84 7.92 18.02
N ALA A 86 1.98 8.29 18.58
CA ALA A 86 3.25 7.62 18.30
C ALA A 86 3.26 6.22 18.96
N PRO A 87 4.08 5.28 18.49
CA PRO A 87 4.26 4.01 19.17
C PRO A 87 4.79 4.25 20.59
N GLU A 88 4.21 3.54 21.56
CA GLU A 88 4.62 3.63 22.97
C GLU A 88 6.07 3.15 23.18
N GLN A 89 6.48 2.18 22.37
CA GLN A 89 7.82 1.62 22.43
C GLN A 89 8.78 2.45 21.57
N THR A 90 9.86 2.92 22.17
CA THR A 90 10.91 3.70 21.49
C THR A 90 11.84 2.84 20.63
N ASP A 91 11.96 1.54 20.91
CA ASP A 91 12.74 0.59 20.11
C ASP A 91 11.89 0.05 18.93
N LEU A 92 11.83 0.82 17.85
CA LEU A 92 11.12 0.44 16.63
C LEU A 92 11.60 -0.89 16.01
N PRO A 93 12.90 -1.20 15.93
CA PRO A 93 13.37 -2.49 15.49
C PRO A 93 12.80 -3.67 16.28
N ALA A 94 12.79 -3.58 17.60
CA ALA A 94 12.22 -4.61 18.47
C ALA A 94 10.70 -4.74 18.28
N LEU A 95 9.99 -3.62 18.20
CA LEU A 95 8.55 -3.59 17.97
C LEU A 95 8.17 -4.23 16.62
N LEU A 96 8.83 -3.87 15.54
CA LEU A 96 8.59 -4.46 14.21
C LEU A 96 8.95 -5.94 14.18
N THR A 97 10.00 -6.36 14.89
CA THR A 97 10.34 -7.78 15.03
C THR A 97 9.23 -8.55 15.73
N GLN A 98 8.68 -8.00 16.80
CA GLN A 98 7.57 -8.61 17.54
C GLN A 98 6.31 -8.71 16.65
N GLU A 99 5.92 -7.63 15.98
CA GLU A 99 4.76 -7.59 15.10
C GLU A 99 4.90 -8.57 13.93
N ALA A 100 6.08 -8.66 13.33
CA ALA A 100 6.34 -9.60 12.24
C ALA A 100 6.24 -11.07 12.72
N ASN A 101 6.72 -11.39 13.92
CA ASN A 101 6.59 -12.72 14.48
C ASN A 101 5.11 -13.06 14.80
N GLN A 102 4.36 -12.10 15.32
CA GLN A 102 2.92 -12.28 15.57
C GLN A 102 2.15 -12.51 14.26
N LEU A 103 2.43 -11.72 13.23
CA LEU A 103 1.79 -11.90 11.94
C LEU A 103 2.20 -13.23 11.27
N ALA A 104 3.46 -13.65 11.38
CA ALA A 104 3.92 -14.93 10.85
C ALA A 104 3.18 -16.10 11.50
N ALA A 105 3.02 -16.09 12.83
CA ALA A 105 2.24 -17.08 13.57
C ALA A 105 0.78 -17.09 13.11
N LEU A 106 0.13 -15.92 13.06
CA LEU A 106 -1.25 -15.77 12.63
C LEU A 106 -1.50 -16.32 11.21
N LEU A 107 -0.60 -16.02 10.26
CA LEU A 107 -0.67 -16.52 8.89
C LEU A 107 -0.49 -18.04 8.79
N THR A 108 0.40 -18.59 9.62
CA THR A 108 0.65 -20.04 9.66
C THR A 108 -0.52 -20.79 10.29
N ASP A 109 -1.04 -20.30 11.41
CA ASP A 109 -2.16 -20.91 12.15
C ASP A 109 -3.45 -20.90 11.31
N ASN A 110 -3.64 -19.87 10.49
CA ASN A 110 -4.73 -19.79 9.52
C ASN A 110 -4.48 -20.58 8.22
N GLY A 111 -3.37 -21.29 8.09
CA GLY A 111 -3.04 -22.06 6.89
C GLY A 111 -2.80 -21.21 5.64
N LEU A 112 -2.47 -19.94 5.82
CA LEU A 112 -2.17 -19.00 4.73
C LEU A 112 -0.71 -19.09 4.30
N LEU A 113 0.21 -19.42 5.21
CA LEU A 113 1.61 -19.67 4.90
C LEU A 113 2.04 -21.07 5.34
N PRO A 114 3.06 -21.64 4.67
CA PRO A 114 3.66 -22.89 5.11
C PRO A 114 4.34 -22.71 6.47
N ALA A 115 4.30 -23.76 7.30
CA ALA A 115 5.02 -23.80 8.57
C ALA A 115 6.53 -23.60 8.36
N GLY A 116 7.17 -22.96 9.33
CA GLY A 116 8.61 -22.74 9.35
C GLY A 116 8.94 -21.24 9.53
N GLN A 117 9.85 -20.99 10.45
CA GLN A 117 10.31 -19.64 10.74
C GLN A 117 11.31 -19.15 9.68
N VAL A 118 11.26 -17.86 9.40
CA VAL A 118 12.32 -17.15 8.68
C VAL A 118 13.06 -16.32 9.71
N ALA A 119 14.32 -16.65 9.96
CA ALA A 119 15.15 -15.88 10.87
C ALA A 119 15.54 -14.55 10.21
N PHE A 120 15.25 -13.44 10.88
CA PHE A 120 15.61 -12.11 10.45
C PHE A 120 15.97 -11.22 11.64
N THR A 121 16.63 -10.12 11.35
CA THR A 121 16.93 -9.09 12.34
C THR A 121 16.51 -7.75 11.75
N VAL A 122 15.72 -6.99 12.49
CA VAL A 122 15.43 -5.58 12.15
C VAL A 122 16.51 -4.71 12.78
N LYS A 123 17.10 -3.82 11.98
CA LYS A 123 18.18 -2.92 12.40
C LYS A 123 17.89 -1.47 12.01
N PRO A 124 18.46 -0.49 12.71
CA PRO A 124 18.42 0.90 12.24
C PRO A 124 19.16 1.06 10.91
N LEU A 125 18.54 1.75 9.97
CA LEU A 125 19.19 2.15 8.73
C LEU A 125 20.27 3.21 9.05
N PRO A 126 21.48 3.08 8.50
CA PRO A 126 22.50 4.11 8.66
C PRO A 126 22.01 5.46 8.15
N GLN A 127 22.33 6.55 8.86
CA GLN A 127 21.82 7.90 8.55
C GLN A 127 22.19 8.39 7.14
N TYR A 128 23.27 7.91 6.55
CA TYR A 128 23.65 8.26 5.18
C TYR A 128 22.73 7.64 4.11
N TYR A 129 21.85 6.70 4.49
CA TYR A 129 20.76 6.15 3.65
C TYR A 129 19.44 6.90 3.84
N ALA A 130 19.48 8.21 4.04
CA ALA A 130 18.30 9.02 4.37
C ALA A 130 17.22 9.10 3.27
N TYR A 131 17.50 8.61 2.07
CA TYR A 131 16.60 8.66 0.90
C TYR A 131 15.60 7.50 0.84
N THR A 132 15.73 6.49 1.69
CA THR A 132 14.79 5.37 1.75
C THR A 132 14.20 5.20 3.14
N GLN A 133 12.98 4.65 3.24
CA GLN A 133 12.32 4.36 4.52
C GLN A 133 12.76 3.01 5.07
N SER A 134 13.00 2.05 4.21
CA SER A 134 13.47 0.71 4.56
C SER A 134 14.39 0.14 3.50
N ASP A 135 15.21 -0.79 3.87
CA ASP A 135 16.05 -1.54 2.93
C ASP A 135 16.28 -2.96 3.42
N LEU A 136 16.59 -3.86 2.49
CA LEU A 136 16.84 -5.27 2.74
C LEU A 136 18.20 -5.66 2.20
N PHE A 137 19.13 -5.98 3.11
CA PHE A 137 20.44 -6.46 2.75
C PHE A 137 20.48 -7.98 2.81
N LEU A 138 20.68 -8.57 1.64
CA LEU A 138 20.89 -10.00 1.48
C LEU A 138 22.35 -10.25 1.15
N PRO A 139 22.98 -11.27 1.79
CA PRO A 139 24.27 -11.74 1.32
C PRO A 139 24.13 -12.24 -0.12
N PRO A 140 24.87 -11.69 -1.10
CA PRO A 140 24.64 -11.99 -2.52
C PRO A 140 24.96 -13.46 -2.87
N PHE A 141 25.80 -14.14 -2.09
CA PHE A 141 26.32 -15.48 -2.40
C PHE A 141 26.13 -16.51 -1.28
N GLY A 142 25.45 -16.18 -0.19
CA GLY A 142 25.26 -17.11 0.94
C GLY A 142 24.07 -18.06 0.74
N ASN A 143 24.27 -19.35 1.05
CA ASN A 143 23.18 -20.34 1.08
C ASN A 143 22.32 -20.25 2.34
N ASN A 144 22.81 -19.63 3.40
CA ASN A 144 22.11 -19.38 4.66
C ASN A 144 22.01 -17.87 4.86
N ALA A 145 21.07 -17.25 4.17
CA ALA A 145 20.87 -15.83 4.27
C ALA A 145 20.30 -15.49 5.64
N ARG A 146 21.16 -15.18 6.60
CA ARG A 146 20.78 -14.30 7.68
C ARG A 146 20.58 -12.93 7.06
N SER A 147 19.35 -12.60 6.83
CA SER A 147 18.99 -11.34 6.18
C SER A 147 18.79 -10.31 7.26
N ASP A 148 19.36 -9.13 7.07
CA ASP A 148 19.08 -7.97 7.90
C ASP A 148 18.08 -7.08 7.17
N PHE A 149 17.00 -6.71 7.86
CA PHE A 149 16.06 -5.72 7.40
C PHE A 149 16.35 -4.40 8.10
N PHE A 150 16.47 -3.34 7.34
CA PHE A 150 16.82 -2.03 7.87
C PHE A 150 15.64 -1.06 7.77
N ILE A 151 15.39 -0.31 8.83
CA ILE A 151 14.37 0.74 8.87
C ILE A 151 15.01 2.09 9.19
N ARG A 152 14.48 3.12 8.59
CA ARG A 152 14.87 4.50 8.92
C ARG A 152 14.26 4.87 10.27
N LEU A 153 15.13 5.20 11.23
CA LEU A 153 14.69 5.81 12.48
C LEU A 153 14.41 7.30 12.27
N PRO A 154 13.45 7.87 13.00
CA PRO A 154 13.25 9.31 13.04
C PRO A 154 14.51 10.06 13.47
N PHE A 155 14.81 11.16 12.81
CA PHE A 155 16.00 11.96 13.07
C PHE A 155 15.65 13.46 13.16
N GLY A 156 16.59 14.26 13.68
CA GLY A 156 16.39 15.69 13.91
C GLY A 156 16.16 16.03 15.37
N ASN A 157 15.54 17.17 15.65
CA ASN A 157 15.18 17.54 17.01
C ASN A 157 13.97 16.72 17.53
N ARG A 158 13.72 16.81 18.84
CA ARG A 158 12.65 16.03 19.49
C ARG A 158 11.27 16.18 18.83
N ARG A 159 10.92 17.39 18.40
CA ARG A 159 9.64 17.68 17.74
C ARG A 159 9.56 16.98 16.39
N ALA A 160 10.58 17.14 15.54
CA ALA A 160 10.64 16.49 14.24
C ALA A 160 10.62 14.96 14.36
N GLN A 161 11.31 14.40 15.35
CA GLN A 161 11.27 12.96 15.62
C GLN A 161 9.87 12.49 16.01
N ALA A 162 9.18 13.23 16.88
CA ALA A 162 7.81 12.89 17.30
C ALA A 162 6.82 12.96 16.11
N GLU A 163 6.91 14.00 15.30
CA GLU A 163 6.07 14.13 14.08
C GLU A 163 6.33 12.99 13.09
N GLN A 164 7.59 12.58 12.89
CA GLN A 164 7.93 11.43 12.04
C GLN A 164 7.41 10.11 12.62
N LEU A 165 7.51 9.90 13.94
CA LEU A 165 6.97 8.71 14.59
C LEU A 165 5.45 8.59 14.37
N VAL A 166 4.72 9.68 14.54
CA VAL A 166 3.29 9.70 14.30
C VAL A 166 2.95 9.44 12.83
N ARG A 167 3.64 10.08 11.90
CA ARG A 167 3.35 9.97 10.47
C ARG A 167 3.74 8.62 9.90
N ASP A 168 4.97 8.17 10.17
CA ASP A 168 5.59 7.04 9.48
C ASP A 168 5.44 5.72 10.23
N TYR A 169 5.14 5.77 11.54
CA TYR A 169 5.10 4.59 12.42
C TYR A 169 3.89 4.56 13.36
N ASN A 170 2.80 5.28 13.06
CA ASN A 170 1.52 5.05 13.73
C ASN A 170 1.06 3.60 13.50
N THR A 171 0.13 3.11 14.33
CA THR A 171 -0.27 1.69 14.28
C THR A 171 -0.74 1.23 12.90
N PRO A 172 -1.65 1.92 12.19
CA PRO A 172 -2.05 1.52 10.84
C PRO A 172 -0.88 1.45 9.87
N THR A 173 -0.06 2.51 9.77
CA THR A 173 1.09 2.55 8.86
C THR A 173 2.10 1.45 9.17
N ARG A 174 2.39 1.20 10.45
CA ARG A 174 3.34 0.18 10.88
C ARG A 174 2.85 -1.24 10.56
N LYS A 175 1.55 -1.52 10.71
CA LYS A 175 0.98 -2.82 10.33
C LYS A 175 1.08 -3.07 8.82
N LEU A 176 0.80 -2.07 8.00
CA LEU A 176 0.99 -2.18 6.54
C LEU A 176 2.46 -2.40 6.20
N LEU A 177 3.37 -1.65 6.81
CA LEU A 177 4.82 -1.82 6.64
C LEU A 177 5.27 -3.24 7.01
N THR A 178 4.83 -3.75 8.17
CA THR A 178 5.14 -5.11 8.63
C THR A 178 4.68 -6.16 7.64
N ALA A 179 3.44 -6.06 7.14
CA ALA A 179 2.89 -7.01 6.20
C ALA A 179 3.58 -6.94 4.82
N GLN A 180 3.84 -5.74 4.32
CA GLN A 180 4.37 -5.53 2.98
C GLN A 180 5.88 -5.76 2.90
N GLU A 181 6.62 -5.32 3.90
CA GLU A 181 8.09 -5.33 3.85
C GLU A 181 8.71 -6.50 4.62
N LEU A 182 8.07 -6.98 5.69
CA LEU A 182 8.60 -8.06 6.51
C LEU A 182 7.93 -9.40 6.18
N VAL A 183 6.79 -9.72 6.80
CA VAL A 183 6.10 -11.01 6.68
C VAL A 183 4.62 -10.76 6.41
N PRO A 184 4.06 -11.34 5.35
CA PRO A 184 4.62 -12.27 4.37
C PRO A 184 5.32 -11.59 3.19
N GLY A 185 5.61 -10.29 3.26
CA GLY A 185 6.07 -9.44 2.17
C GLY A 185 7.49 -9.70 1.68
N ARG A 186 8.16 -8.61 1.31
CA ARG A 186 9.44 -8.61 0.59
C ARG A 186 10.53 -9.44 1.27
N PHE A 187 10.69 -9.26 2.59
CA PHE A 187 11.70 -10.00 3.34
C PHE A 187 11.44 -11.50 3.29
N TYR A 188 10.22 -11.92 3.63
CA TYR A 188 9.83 -13.33 3.64
C TYR A 188 10.01 -13.98 2.26
N GLN A 189 9.52 -13.34 1.20
CA GLN A 189 9.68 -13.79 -0.18
C GLN A 189 11.16 -13.99 -0.52
N THR A 190 11.99 -12.99 -0.25
CA THR A 190 13.41 -13.02 -0.57
C THR A 190 14.13 -14.10 0.19
N ALA A 191 13.83 -14.30 1.48
CA ALA A 191 14.41 -15.37 2.29
C ALA A 191 14.02 -16.76 1.78
N LYS A 192 12.76 -16.96 1.37
CA LYS A 192 12.28 -18.24 0.81
C LYS A 192 12.83 -18.53 -0.59
N THR A 193 13.18 -17.51 -1.35
CA THR A 193 13.79 -17.65 -2.68
C THR A 193 15.31 -17.71 -2.65
N ALA A 194 15.95 -17.55 -1.50
CA ALA A 194 17.40 -17.55 -1.35
C ALA A 194 18.10 -18.85 -1.83
N GLY A 195 17.41 -19.99 -1.79
CA GLY A 195 17.91 -21.28 -2.29
C GLY A 195 17.74 -21.53 -3.80
N LEU A 196 17.15 -20.59 -4.54
CA LEU A 196 16.95 -20.74 -5.97
C LEU A 196 18.26 -20.53 -6.76
N SER A 197 18.24 -20.91 -8.04
CA SER A 197 19.39 -20.69 -8.93
C SER A 197 19.83 -19.23 -8.98
N ALA A 198 21.11 -18.97 -9.23
CA ALA A 198 21.66 -17.63 -9.33
C ALA A 198 20.89 -16.76 -10.33
N ALA A 199 20.48 -17.30 -11.48
CA ALA A 199 19.69 -16.57 -12.47
C ALA A 199 18.36 -16.05 -11.89
N ARG A 200 17.62 -16.87 -11.12
CA ARG A 200 16.34 -16.47 -10.51
C ARG A 200 16.52 -15.51 -9.33
N ARG A 201 17.67 -15.51 -8.68
CA ARG A 201 17.97 -14.60 -7.57
C ARG A 201 18.42 -13.23 -8.04
N PHE A 202 19.28 -13.17 -9.07
CA PHE A 202 19.90 -11.93 -9.53
C PHE A 202 19.09 -11.20 -10.62
N TYR A 203 18.18 -11.90 -11.28
CA TYR A 203 17.32 -11.33 -12.31
C TYR A 203 15.82 -11.58 -12.01
N PRO A 204 15.34 -11.11 -10.86
CA PRO A 204 13.92 -11.25 -10.54
C PRO A 204 13.08 -10.39 -11.48
N ALA A 205 11.93 -10.91 -11.91
CA ALA A 205 10.92 -10.07 -12.54
C ALA A 205 10.35 -9.10 -11.50
N GLN A 206 10.68 -7.82 -11.62
CA GLN A 206 10.31 -6.80 -10.64
C GLN A 206 8.79 -6.77 -10.42
N SER A 207 7.99 -6.90 -11.48
CA SER A 207 6.53 -6.96 -11.38
C SER A 207 6.02 -8.07 -10.45
N MET A 208 6.68 -9.23 -10.42
CA MET A 208 6.30 -10.32 -9.52
C MET A 208 6.77 -10.09 -8.08
N ALA A 209 7.95 -9.52 -7.90
CA ALA A 209 8.45 -9.15 -6.56
C ALA A 209 7.53 -8.09 -5.93
N ASP A 210 7.20 -7.06 -6.68
CA ASP A 210 6.33 -5.98 -6.22
C ASP A 210 4.87 -6.44 -6.09
N GLY A 211 4.39 -7.29 -7.01
CA GLY A 211 3.07 -7.91 -6.92
C GLY A 211 2.89 -8.79 -5.70
N TRP A 212 3.95 -9.51 -5.28
CA TRP A 212 3.93 -10.28 -4.05
C TRP A 212 3.79 -9.38 -2.81
N ASN A 213 4.46 -8.23 -2.77
CA ASN A 213 4.34 -7.27 -1.67
C ASN A 213 2.89 -6.78 -1.49
N GLU A 214 2.19 -6.52 -2.60
CA GLU A 214 0.79 -6.14 -2.56
C GLU A 214 -0.12 -7.32 -2.17
N TYR A 215 0.20 -8.50 -2.65
CA TYR A 215 -0.51 -9.72 -2.27
C TYR A 215 -0.33 -10.03 -0.77
N ALA A 216 0.81 -9.67 -0.20
CA ALA A 216 1.09 -9.79 1.24
C ALA A 216 0.11 -8.99 2.11
N LEU A 217 -0.24 -7.76 1.70
CA LEU A 217 -1.26 -6.96 2.39
C LEU A 217 -2.62 -7.64 2.38
N LYS A 218 -3.00 -8.26 1.27
CA LYS A 218 -4.23 -9.04 1.17
C LYS A 218 -4.21 -10.23 2.12
N LEU A 219 -3.11 -10.98 2.18
CA LEU A 219 -2.96 -12.11 3.11
C LEU A 219 -3.04 -11.67 4.57
N ALA A 220 -2.43 -10.55 4.93
CA ALA A 220 -2.51 -9.99 6.27
C ALA A 220 -3.95 -9.59 6.64
N SER A 221 -4.70 -9.02 5.71
CA SER A 221 -6.12 -8.70 5.89
C SER A 221 -6.98 -9.97 6.02
N GLU A 222 -6.76 -10.98 5.16
CA GLU A 222 -7.45 -12.28 5.23
C GLU A 222 -7.16 -13.04 6.54
N ALA A 223 -5.98 -12.85 7.11
CA ALA A 223 -5.60 -13.42 8.40
C ALA A 223 -6.27 -12.72 9.60
N GLY A 224 -6.91 -11.58 9.41
CA GLY A 224 -7.45 -10.77 10.51
C GLY A 224 -6.39 -9.94 11.24
N TYR A 225 -5.29 -9.60 10.59
CA TYR A 225 -4.26 -8.72 11.16
C TYR A 225 -4.62 -7.24 11.01
N ILE A 226 -5.34 -6.89 9.95
CA ILE A 226 -5.83 -5.54 9.67
C ILE A 226 -7.34 -5.58 9.91
N VAL A 227 -7.81 -4.98 11.03
CA VAL A 227 -9.20 -5.18 11.49
C VAL A 227 -9.89 -3.91 11.98
N THR A 228 -9.17 -2.91 12.51
CA THR A 228 -9.78 -1.68 13.01
C THR A 228 -10.16 -0.74 11.86
N ASP A 229 -11.11 0.17 12.11
CA ASP A 229 -11.53 1.14 11.09
C ASP A 229 -10.36 2.00 10.60
N ASP A 230 -9.47 2.43 11.49
CA ASP A 230 -8.25 3.16 11.13
C ASP A 230 -7.33 2.32 10.22
N GLU A 231 -7.11 1.05 10.56
CA GLU A 231 -6.28 0.13 9.77
C GLU A 231 -6.88 -0.14 8.38
N LEU A 232 -8.19 -0.34 8.32
CA LEU A 232 -8.93 -0.54 7.08
C LEU A 232 -8.92 0.72 6.21
N LEU A 233 -9.03 1.90 6.83
CA LEU A 233 -8.92 3.18 6.13
C LEU A 233 -7.53 3.35 5.50
N PHE A 234 -6.47 3.07 6.24
CA PHE A 234 -5.10 3.18 5.71
C PHE A 234 -4.82 2.16 4.62
N LEU A 235 -5.36 0.95 4.72
CA LEU A 235 -5.27 -0.05 3.64
C LEU A 235 -6.03 0.42 2.38
N ALA A 236 -7.22 0.96 2.54
CA ALA A 236 -8.00 1.49 1.42
C ALA A 236 -7.31 2.69 0.77
N TRP A 237 -6.72 3.58 1.56
CA TRP A 237 -5.88 4.68 1.09
C TRP A 237 -4.65 4.18 0.32
N HIS A 238 -3.94 3.19 0.86
CA HIS A 238 -2.81 2.57 0.15
C HIS A 238 -3.23 2.05 -1.23
N ASN A 239 -4.35 1.32 -1.31
CA ASN A 239 -4.88 0.81 -2.58
C ASN A 239 -5.26 1.93 -3.55
N TYR A 240 -5.90 2.99 -3.05
CA TYR A 240 -6.31 4.14 -3.85
C TYR A 240 -5.10 4.89 -4.42
N ARG A 241 -4.12 5.22 -3.57
CA ARG A 241 -2.88 5.88 -3.96
C ARG A 241 -2.10 5.07 -5.00
N ARG A 242 -2.03 3.76 -4.82
CA ARG A 242 -1.35 2.85 -5.73
C ARG A 242 -2.06 2.75 -7.08
N ALA A 243 -3.38 2.68 -7.09
CA ALA A 243 -4.16 2.65 -8.34
C ALA A 243 -4.04 3.98 -9.10
N ALA A 244 -4.03 5.12 -8.40
CA ALA A 244 -3.74 6.42 -8.98
C ALA A 244 -2.33 6.46 -9.62
N ALA A 245 -1.32 5.97 -8.89
CA ALA A 245 0.05 5.88 -9.39
C ALA A 245 0.16 5.04 -10.67
N ALA A 246 -0.50 3.88 -10.73
CA ALA A 246 -0.49 3.02 -11.91
C ALA A 246 -1.15 3.68 -13.13
N LEU A 247 -2.26 4.41 -12.91
CA LEU A 247 -2.95 5.12 -13.98
C LEU A 247 -2.12 6.30 -14.51
N VAL A 248 -1.52 7.08 -13.60
CA VAL A 248 -0.64 8.20 -13.94
C VAL A 248 0.61 7.71 -14.67
N ASP A 249 1.30 6.67 -14.15
CA ASP A 249 2.47 6.08 -14.79
C ASP A 249 2.15 5.65 -16.23
N MET A 250 1.07 4.89 -16.41
CA MET A 250 0.67 4.45 -17.75
C MET A 250 0.40 5.63 -18.68
N ARG A 251 -0.31 6.68 -18.23
CA ARG A 251 -0.66 7.84 -19.05
C ARG A 251 0.53 8.73 -19.38
N LEU A 252 1.48 8.88 -18.45
CA LEU A 252 2.74 9.57 -18.68
C LEU A 252 3.59 8.81 -19.72
N GLN A 253 3.79 7.49 -19.54
CA GLN A 253 4.62 6.68 -20.47
C GLN A 253 3.99 6.56 -21.85
N SER A 254 2.66 6.58 -21.95
CA SER A 254 1.95 6.59 -23.24
C SER A 254 1.80 7.99 -23.86
N ARG A 255 2.35 9.03 -23.22
CA ARG A 255 2.25 10.44 -23.65
C ARG A 255 0.81 10.98 -23.74
N GLN A 256 -0.11 10.38 -22.98
CA GLN A 256 -1.48 10.89 -22.85
C GLN A 256 -1.55 12.00 -21.81
N TYR A 257 -0.63 11.99 -20.82
CA TYR A 257 -0.47 13.04 -19.83
C TYR A 257 0.87 13.76 -20.01
N SER A 258 0.83 15.08 -19.91
CA SER A 258 1.96 15.92 -19.52
C SER A 258 2.11 15.92 -17.99
N TYR A 259 3.13 16.59 -17.48
CA TYR A 259 3.28 16.86 -16.05
C TYR A 259 2.06 17.59 -15.48
N ASN A 260 1.58 18.63 -16.19
CA ASN A 260 0.43 19.42 -15.76
C ASN A 260 -0.86 18.59 -15.74
N ASP A 261 -1.11 17.78 -16.77
CA ASP A 261 -2.28 16.89 -16.80
C ASP A 261 -2.27 15.89 -15.63
N ALA A 262 -1.09 15.38 -15.26
CA ALA A 262 -0.93 14.50 -14.11
C ALA A 262 -1.16 15.23 -12.78
N MET A 263 -0.70 16.47 -12.65
CA MET A 263 -0.98 17.32 -11.48
C MET A 263 -2.45 17.67 -11.39
N ASP A 264 -3.10 18.05 -12.49
CA ASP A 264 -4.53 18.35 -12.51
C ASP A 264 -5.37 17.13 -12.13
N PHE A 265 -5.01 15.94 -12.63
CA PHE A 265 -5.66 14.69 -12.25
C PHE A 265 -5.48 14.38 -10.75
N LEU A 266 -4.25 14.48 -10.21
CA LEU A 266 -3.99 14.11 -8.82
C LEU A 266 -4.51 15.18 -7.85
N VAL A 267 -4.15 16.43 -8.03
CA VAL A 267 -4.49 17.52 -7.10
C VAL A 267 -5.88 18.05 -7.39
N GLY A 268 -6.15 18.45 -8.65
CA GLY A 268 -7.39 19.12 -9.03
C GLY A 268 -8.61 18.23 -8.96
N GLU A 269 -8.53 17.00 -9.48
CA GLU A 269 -9.69 16.11 -9.56
C GLU A 269 -9.81 15.17 -8.35
N ASN A 270 -8.68 14.78 -7.75
CA ASN A 270 -8.64 13.73 -6.73
C ASN A 270 -8.12 14.17 -5.36
N GLY A 271 -7.82 15.46 -5.17
CA GLY A 271 -7.54 16.07 -3.88
C GLY A 271 -6.26 15.61 -3.20
N PHE A 272 -5.27 15.09 -3.96
CA PHE A 272 -3.94 14.80 -3.42
C PHE A 272 -3.25 16.10 -2.98
N THR A 273 -2.39 16.03 -1.98
CA THR A 273 -1.49 17.15 -1.71
C THR A 273 -0.52 17.33 -2.87
N GLN A 274 -0.03 18.56 -3.06
CA GLN A 274 0.97 18.84 -4.08
C GLN A 274 2.22 17.97 -3.87
N GLU A 275 2.68 17.81 -2.63
CA GLU A 275 3.84 16.98 -2.28
C GLU A 275 3.66 15.51 -2.69
N ASP A 276 2.50 14.91 -2.37
CA ASP A 276 2.20 13.52 -2.76
C ASP A 276 2.08 13.36 -4.28
N ALA A 277 1.45 14.31 -4.97
CA ALA A 277 1.33 14.29 -6.42
C ALA A 277 2.70 14.38 -7.11
N GLU A 278 3.53 15.33 -6.69
CA GLU A 278 4.90 15.47 -7.20
C GLU A 278 5.74 14.20 -6.95
N ALA A 279 5.61 13.59 -5.76
CA ALA A 279 6.31 12.35 -5.44
C ALA A 279 5.89 11.19 -6.36
N LEU A 280 4.58 11.04 -6.63
CA LEU A 280 4.07 10.01 -7.55
C LEU A 280 4.55 10.23 -8.98
N ILE A 281 4.50 11.47 -9.49
CA ILE A 281 4.94 11.80 -10.84
C ILE A 281 6.45 11.60 -10.98
N LYS A 282 7.23 12.02 -9.98
CA LYS A 282 8.68 11.83 -9.94
C LYS A 282 9.05 10.34 -9.92
N GLU A 283 8.35 9.53 -9.13
CA GLU A 283 8.58 8.07 -9.11
C GLU A 283 8.30 7.46 -10.49
N SER A 284 7.20 7.83 -11.15
CA SER A 284 6.88 7.39 -12.51
C SER A 284 7.92 7.81 -13.55
N ALA A 285 8.50 9.00 -13.39
CA ALA A 285 9.55 9.49 -14.29
C ALA A 285 10.89 8.76 -14.08
N LEU A 286 11.24 8.45 -12.83
CA LEU A 286 12.49 7.75 -12.48
C LEU A 286 12.41 6.24 -12.74
N ASN A 287 11.23 5.65 -12.58
CA ASN A 287 10.99 4.22 -12.66
C ASN A 287 9.79 3.91 -13.59
N PRO A 288 9.92 4.16 -14.92
CA PRO A 288 8.84 4.00 -15.87
C PRO A 288 8.24 2.58 -15.86
N GLY A 289 6.92 2.47 -15.73
CA GLY A 289 6.21 1.20 -15.72
C GLY A 289 6.25 0.42 -14.40
N LYS A 290 6.92 0.93 -13.37
CA LYS A 290 7.01 0.24 -12.07
C LYS A 290 5.65 0.12 -11.40
N ALA A 291 4.87 1.20 -11.36
CA ALA A 291 3.55 1.19 -10.76
C ALA A 291 2.56 0.29 -11.53
N VAL A 292 2.68 0.23 -12.85
CA VAL A 292 1.95 -0.74 -13.70
C VAL A 292 2.40 -2.17 -13.41
N GLY A 293 3.69 -2.38 -13.17
CA GLY A 293 4.27 -3.68 -12.84
C GLY A 293 3.68 -4.30 -11.58
N TYR A 294 3.45 -3.53 -10.52
CA TYR A 294 2.79 -4.01 -9.29
C TYR A 294 1.42 -4.64 -9.57
N ALA A 295 0.60 -3.93 -10.36
CA ALA A 295 -0.73 -4.41 -10.68
C ALA A 295 -0.68 -5.71 -11.51
N ALA A 296 0.25 -5.81 -12.46
CA ALA A 296 0.41 -7.01 -13.28
C ALA A 296 0.83 -8.23 -12.45
N GLY A 297 1.75 -8.05 -11.50
CA GLY A 297 2.20 -9.11 -10.61
C GLY A 297 1.12 -9.58 -9.65
N LEU A 298 0.40 -8.66 -9.03
CA LEU A 298 -0.73 -8.96 -8.15
C LEU A 298 -1.81 -9.75 -8.89
N ASP A 299 -2.18 -9.29 -10.09
CA ASP A 299 -3.18 -9.96 -10.93
C ASP A 299 -2.78 -11.39 -11.33
N ALA A 300 -1.51 -11.59 -11.65
CA ALA A 300 -1.01 -12.93 -11.96
C ALA A 300 -1.14 -13.87 -10.76
N LEU A 301 -0.82 -13.41 -9.55
CA LEU A 301 -0.95 -14.18 -8.32
C LEU A 301 -2.40 -14.50 -7.99
N GLU A 302 -3.29 -13.52 -8.07
CA GLU A 302 -4.72 -13.71 -7.81
C GLU A 302 -5.38 -14.63 -8.84
N SER A 303 -5.07 -14.44 -10.12
CA SER A 303 -5.57 -15.30 -11.20
C SER A 303 -5.08 -16.74 -11.05
N ALA A 304 -3.80 -16.94 -10.70
CA ALA A 304 -3.26 -18.26 -10.43
C ALA A 304 -3.94 -18.90 -9.21
N ARG A 305 -4.10 -18.16 -8.10
CA ARG A 305 -4.83 -18.63 -6.91
C ARG A 305 -6.25 -19.07 -7.27
N ALA A 306 -7.00 -18.25 -7.98
CA ALA A 306 -8.36 -18.58 -8.41
C ALA A 306 -8.41 -19.83 -9.32
N LYS A 307 -7.47 -19.93 -10.28
CA LYS A 307 -7.33 -21.10 -11.17
C LYS A 307 -7.13 -22.38 -10.37
N TYR A 308 -6.18 -22.39 -9.43
CA TYR A 308 -5.84 -23.59 -8.66
C TYR A 308 -6.88 -23.92 -7.59
N THR A 309 -7.51 -22.94 -6.98
CA THR A 309 -8.67 -23.15 -6.09
C THR A 309 -9.78 -23.90 -6.84
N LYS A 310 -10.10 -23.46 -8.07
CA LYS A 310 -11.12 -24.12 -8.90
C LYS A 310 -10.69 -25.52 -9.36
N LYS A 311 -9.41 -25.67 -9.78
CA LYS A 311 -8.87 -26.95 -10.31
C LYS A 311 -8.81 -28.05 -9.25
N LEU A 312 -8.39 -27.71 -8.03
CA LEU A 312 -8.14 -28.67 -6.96
C LEU A 312 -9.34 -28.83 -6.01
N GLY A 313 -10.27 -27.88 -5.99
CA GLY A 313 -11.45 -27.92 -5.14
C GLY A 313 -11.10 -28.15 -3.66
N LYS A 314 -11.66 -29.19 -3.06
CA LYS A 314 -11.41 -29.55 -1.64
C LYS A 314 -9.96 -29.93 -1.32
N LYS A 315 -9.14 -30.23 -2.33
CA LYS A 315 -7.71 -30.56 -2.15
C LYS A 315 -6.81 -29.33 -2.20
N PHE A 316 -7.38 -28.15 -2.46
CA PHE A 316 -6.61 -26.91 -2.49
C PHE A 316 -6.13 -26.52 -1.08
N SER A 317 -4.84 -26.28 -0.96
CA SER A 317 -4.21 -25.70 0.23
C SER A 317 -3.52 -24.39 -0.15
N LEU A 318 -3.85 -23.32 0.55
CA LEU A 318 -3.27 -22.02 0.28
C LEU A 318 -1.79 -21.98 0.66
N ALA A 319 -1.41 -22.63 1.77
CA ALA A 319 -0.01 -22.78 2.18
C ALA A 319 0.82 -23.56 1.14
N ASP A 320 0.26 -24.64 0.56
CA ASP A 320 0.92 -25.39 -0.52
C ASP A 320 1.04 -24.54 -1.80
N PHE A 321 -0.02 -23.79 -2.15
CA PHE A 321 0.02 -22.86 -3.28
C PHE A 321 1.14 -21.84 -3.11
N HIS A 322 1.23 -21.18 -1.95
CA HIS A 322 2.30 -20.20 -1.68
C HIS A 322 3.68 -20.83 -1.68
N THR A 323 3.82 -22.05 -1.17
CA THR A 323 5.08 -22.81 -1.27
C THR A 323 5.53 -22.98 -2.72
N LYS A 324 4.59 -23.31 -3.62
CA LYS A 324 4.89 -23.48 -5.06
C LYS A 324 5.18 -22.14 -5.75
N VAL A 325 4.44 -21.08 -5.42
CA VAL A 325 4.74 -19.71 -5.93
C VAL A 325 6.14 -19.28 -5.54
N LEU A 326 6.51 -19.42 -4.27
CA LEU A 326 7.85 -19.07 -3.77
C LEU A 326 8.95 -19.97 -4.39
N LYS A 327 8.66 -21.25 -4.63
CA LYS A 327 9.57 -22.17 -5.34
C LYS A 327 9.73 -21.81 -6.82
N ALA A 328 8.72 -21.28 -7.48
CA ALA A 328 8.85 -20.72 -8.82
C ALA A 328 9.80 -19.51 -8.84
N GLY A 329 9.81 -18.73 -7.75
CA GLY A 329 10.59 -17.51 -7.63
C GLY A 329 9.96 -16.32 -8.37
N ASN A 330 10.70 -15.22 -8.46
CA ASN A 330 10.24 -14.00 -9.12
C ASN A 330 10.40 -14.11 -10.66
N VAL A 331 9.70 -15.04 -11.27
CA VAL A 331 9.58 -15.18 -12.73
C VAL A 331 8.56 -14.18 -13.28
N SER A 332 8.52 -13.97 -14.59
CA SER A 332 7.50 -13.08 -15.16
C SER A 332 6.06 -13.62 -14.91
N PRO A 333 5.02 -12.75 -14.97
CA PRO A 333 3.62 -13.19 -14.82
C PRO A 333 3.22 -14.34 -15.75
N ASN A 334 3.72 -14.36 -16.98
CA ASN A 334 3.46 -15.45 -17.93
C ASN A 334 4.15 -16.76 -17.53
N GLU A 335 5.42 -16.68 -17.14
CA GLU A 335 6.21 -17.83 -16.71
C GLU A 335 5.68 -18.43 -15.39
N LEU A 336 5.06 -17.63 -14.50
CA LEU A 336 4.45 -18.14 -13.29
C LEU A 336 3.40 -19.21 -13.57
N ALA A 337 2.57 -19.00 -14.59
CA ALA A 337 1.53 -19.96 -14.98
C ALA A 337 2.14 -21.30 -15.41
N GLU A 338 3.21 -21.27 -16.21
CA GLU A 338 3.92 -22.46 -16.68
C GLU A 338 4.64 -23.20 -15.55
N GLU A 339 5.33 -22.45 -14.67
CA GLU A 339 6.02 -23.02 -13.51
C GLU A 339 5.06 -23.70 -12.54
N LEU A 340 3.91 -23.06 -12.27
CA LEU A 340 2.89 -23.67 -11.41
C LEU A 340 2.30 -24.94 -12.05
N GLU A 341 2.11 -24.97 -13.36
CA GLU A 341 1.66 -26.19 -14.05
C GLU A 341 2.66 -27.33 -13.89
N ARG A 342 3.96 -27.03 -13.93
CA ARG A 342 5.04 -28.00 -13.68
C ARG A 342 5.08 -28.47 -12.23
N LEU A 343 4.85 -27.57 -11.27
CA LEU A 343 4.91 -27.86 -9.84
C LEU A 343 3.67 -28.57 -9.28
N TYR A 344 2.57 -28.56 -10.02
CA TYR A 344 1.32 -29.26 -9.68
C TYR A 344 1.11 -30.57 -10.46
N LYS A 345 2.07 -31.00 -11.29
CA LYS A 345 2.13 -32.34 -11.88
C LYS A 345 2.71 -33.33 -10.89
#